data_bf8d98bfed45c2d39a2c165a9f23b8de
#
_entry.id   bf8d98bfed45c2d39a2c165a9f23b8de
#
_cell.length_a   1.000
_cell.length_b   1.000
_cell.length_c   1.000
_cell.angle_alpha   90.00
_cell.angle_beta   90.00
_cell.angle_gamma   90.00
#
_symmetry.space_group_name_H-M   'P 1'
#
loop_
_entity.id
_entity.type
_entity.pdbx_description
1 polymer ?
#
loop_
_entity_poly.entity_id
_entity_poly.type
_entity_poly.pdbx_seq_one_letter_code
_entity_poly.pdbx_strand_id
1 'polypeptide(L)'
;MYDASSRQELDSAVEAAAEAALANGASDCYIADTPERAGTVWDVRGAILEGMKADSVSQEECDVVVPRSRIAEYVKAAKRIALSKGIRVEPCGHCGDGNIHTEMLRDKGMSDEEWKSATHACLKELYALSKELGGQLSGEHGIGNGRLEFLEEFVGPRMIQLYKAIKLAFDDRLI
;
A
#
# COMPACT_ATOMS: atom_id res chain seq x y z
N MET A 1 -13.41 6.83 -6.18
CA MET A 1 -14.53 6.68 -7.12
C MET A 1 -15.72 6.18 -6.34
N TYR A 2 -16.90 6.75 -6.55
CA TYR A 2 -18.15 6.27 -5.96
C TYR A 2 -19.02 5.67 -7.07
N ASP A 3 -19.66 4.58 -6.76
CA ASP A 3 -20.62 3.90 -7.60
C ASP A 3 -21.91 3.64 -6.81
N ALA A 4 -23.05 3.72 -7.45
CA ALA A 4 -24.36 3.57 -6.82
C ALA A 4 -25.42 3.10 -7.82
N SER A 5 -26.52 2.53 -7.31
CA SER A 5 -27.62 2.03 -8.12
C SER A 5 -28.48 3.14 -8.73
N SER A 6 -28.37 4.37 -8.22
CA SER A 6 -29.11 5.52 -8.71
C SER A 6 -28.30 6.83 -8.58
N ARG A 7 -28.66 7.84 -9.37
CA ARG A 7 -28.06 9.18 -9.27
C ARG A 7 -28.26 9.79 -7.88
N GLN A 8 -29.41 9.61 -7.28
CA GLN A 8 -29.71 10.15 -5.95
C GLN A 8 -28.83 9.52 -4.86
N GLU A 9 -28.62 8.19 -4.91
CA GLU A 9 -27.69 7.51 -3.99
C GLU A 9 -26.24 7.98 -4.17
N LEU A 10 -25.83 8.16 -5.42
CA LEU A 10 -24.50 8.67 -5.72
C LEU A 10 -24.28 10.06 -5.16
N ASP A 11 -25.22 10.97 -5.41
CA ASP A 11 -25.13 12.36 -4.93
C ASP A 11 -25.09 12.39 -3.39
N SER A 12 -25.96 11.61 -2.72
CA SER A 12 -25.96 11.51 -1.25
C SER A 12 -24.65 10.94 -0.69
N ALA A 13 -24.05 9.93 -1.34
CA ALA A 13 -22.79 9.34 -0.91
C ALA A 13 -21.61 10.33 -1.07
N VAL A 14 -21.58 11.06 -2.17
CA VAL A 14 -20.56 12.08 -2.44
C VAL A 14 -20.67 13.22 -1.44
N GLU A 15 -21.88 13.71 -1.16
CA GLU A 15 -22.14 14.76 -0.18
C GLU A 15 -21.69 14.33 1.23
N ALA A 16 -22.10 13.15 1.68
CA ALA A 16 -21.69 12.61 2.98
C ALA A 16 -20.16 12.44 3.10
N ALA A 17 -19.50 12.03 2.01
CA ALA A 17 -18.04 11.92 2.00
C ALA A 17 -17.35 13.29 2.09
N ALA A 18 -17.87 14.29 1.38
CA ALA A 18 -17.35 15.66 1.43
C ALA A 18 -17.53 16.27 2.82
N GLU A 19 -18.72 16.12 3.42
CA GLU A 19 -18.98 16.57 4.80
C GLU A 19 -18.03 15.90 5.81
N ALA A 20 -17.84 14.59 5.71
CA ALA A 20 -16.93 13.87 6.58
C ALA A 20 -15.48 14.35 6.42
N ALA A 21 -15.02 14.60 5.19
CA ALA A 21 -13.69 15.12 4.93
C ALA A 21 -13.49 16.51 5.54
N LEU A 22 -14.42 17.43 5.31
CA LEU A 22 -14.37 18.79 5.87
C LEU A 22 -14.41 18.79 7.41
N ALA A 23 -15.28 17.96 8.01
CA ALA A 23 -15.36 17.77 9.45
C ALA A 23 -14.06 17.22 10.08
N ASN A 24 -13.23 16.54 9.29
CA ASN A 24 -11.93 16.01 9.71
C ASN A 24 -10.73 16.83 9.21
N GLY A 25 -10.94 18.07 8.81
CA GLY A 25 -9.86 19.04 8.55
C GLY A 25 -9.42 19.13 7.08
N ALA A 26 -10.18 18.61 6.13
CA ALA A 26 -9.96 18.93 4.73
C ALA A 26 -10.26 20.42 4.49
N SER A 27 -9.40 21.10 3.74
CA SER A 27 -9.59 22.52 3.41
C SER A 27 -10.65 22.73 2.33
N ASP A 28 -10.83 21.73 1.46
CA ASP A 28 -11.80 21.76 0.37
C ASP A 28 -12.08 20.34 -0.16
N CYS A 29 -13.16 20.19 -0.94
CA CYS A 29 -13.54 18.95 -1.63
C CYS A 29 -13.92 19.26 -3.07
N TYR A 30 -13.23 18.65 -4.02
CA TYR A 30 -13.48 18.81 -5.45
C TYR A 30 -14.20 17.59 -6.03
N ILE A 31 -15.24 17.82 -6.83
CA ILE A 31 -15.99 16.78 -7.49
C ILE A 31 -15.59 16.74 -8.97
N ALA A 32 -15.10 15.57 -9.42
CA ALA A 32 -14.81 15.29 -10.82
C ALA A 32 -16.02 14.59 -11.46
N ASP A 33 -17.00 15.36 -11.85
CA ASP A 33 -18.32 14.92 -12.33
C ASP A 33 -18.46 14.89 -13.86
N THR A 34 -17.42 15.35 -14.59
CA THR A 34 -17.35 15.28 -16.05
C THR A 34 -16.20 14.39 -16.51
N PRO A 35 -16.29 13.81 -17.73
CA PRO A 35 -15.19 13.03 -18.30
C PRO A 35 -13.87 13.79 -18.35
N GLU A 36 -13.87 15.08 -18.64
CA GLU A 36 -12.68 15.92 -18.73
C GLU A 36 -12.03 16.09 -17.35
N ARG A 37 -12.84 16.39 -16.31
CA ARG A 37 -12.34 16.52 -14.94
C ARG A 37 -11.81 15.18 -14.42
N ALA A 38 -12.54 14.09 -14.66
CA ALA A 38 -12.09 12.76 -14.32
C ALA A 38 -10.79 12.40 -15.02
N GLY A 39 -10.66 12.70 -16.33
CA GLY A 39 -9.43 12.53 -17.10
C GLY A 39 -8.25 13.24 -16.47
N THR A 40 -8.41 14.53 -16.12
CA THR A 40 -7.34 15.30 -15.45
C THR A 40 -6.90 14.67 -14.13
N VAL A 41 -7.84 14.18 -13.31
CA VAL A 41 -7.51 13.50 -12.04
C VAL A 41 -6.74 12.20 -12.30
N TRP A 42 -7.14 11.42 -13.31
CA TRP A 42 -6.44 10.18 -13.68
C TRP A 42 -5.06 10.42 -14.24
N ASP A 43 -4.85 11.48 -15.05
CA ASP A 43 -3.54 11.88 -15.56
C ASP A 43 -2.59 12.25 -14.42
N VAL A 44 -3.06 13.05 -13.46
CA VAL A 44 -2.28 13.39 -12.26
C VAL A 44 -1.95 12.14 -11.45
N ARG A 45 -2.95 11.27 -11.20
CA ARG A 45 -2.74 10.01 -10.47
C ARG A 45 -1.70 9.14 -11.16
N GLY A 46 -1.73 9.03 -12.49
CA GLY A 46 -0.75 8.26 -13.27
C GLY A 46 0.67 8.83 -13.20
N ALA A 47 0.81 10.13 -13.02
CA ALA A 47 2.10 10.80 -12.94
C ALA A 47 2.75 10.75 -11.54
N ILE A 48 2.01 10.44 -10.48
CA ILE A 48 2.53 10.48 -9.09
C ILE A 48 3.72 9.56 -8.92
N LEU A 49 3.63 8.31 -9.35
CA LEU A 49 4.71 7.32 -9.21
C LEU A 49 5.97 7.73 -9.97
N GLU A 50 5.80 8.25 -11.18
CA GLU A 50 6.94 8.76 -11.98
C GLU A 50 7.59 9.99 -11.34
N GLY A 51 6.79 10.85 -10.71
CA GLY A 51 7.30 11.97 -9.91
C GLY A 51 8.12 11.50 -8.70
N MET A 52 7.67 10.49 -7.99
CA MET A 52 8.42 9.88 -6.88
C MET A 52 9.71 9.22 -7.35
N LYS A 53 9.68 8.51 -8.48
CA LYS A 53 10.89 7.91 -9.09
C LYS A 53 11.93 8.97 -9.49
N ALA A 54 11.50 10.08 -10.04
CA ALA A 54 12.41 11.17 -10.44
C ALA A 54 13.15 11.81 -9.26
N ASP A 55 12.59 11.77 -8.06
CA ASP A 55 13.14 12.36 -6.82
C ASP A 55 13.89 11.33 -5.94
N SER A 56 14.16 10.13 -6.44
CA SER A 56 14.87 9.09 -5.69
C SER A 56 15.93 8.39 -6.53
N VAL A 57 16.95 7.81 -5.87
CA VAL A 57 18.01 7.04 -6.54
C VAL A 57 17.53 5.62 -6.85
N SER A 58 16.78 5.03 -5.96
CA SER A 58 16.12 3.73 -6.11
C SER A 58 14.92 3.64 -5.18
N GLN A 59 14.08 2.65 -5.41
CA GLN A 59 12.85 2.44 -4.66
C GLN A 59 12.72 0.99 -4.23
N GLU A 60 11.99 0.78 -3.14
CA GLU A 60 11.50 -0.51 -2.69
C GLU A 60 10.06 -0.32 -2.20
N GLU A 61 9.18 -1.27 -2.48
CA GLU A 61 7.77 -1.16 -2.17
C GLU A 61 7.35 -2.22 -1.14
N CYS A 62 6.55 -1.80 -0.19
CA CYS A 62 5.79 -2.68 0.70
C CYS A 62 4.31 -2.62 0.33
N ASP A 63 3.82 -3.66 -0.35
CA ASP A 63 2.41 -3.85 -0.70
C ASP A 63 1.72 -4.66 0.39
N VAL A 64 0.77 -4.07 1.10
CA VAL A 64 -0.02 -4.75 2.14
C VAL A 64 -1.50 -4.42 1.99
N VAL A 65 -2.36 -5.22 2.62
CA VAL A 65 -3.75 -4.83 2.85
C VAL A 65 -4.03 -4.83 4.35
N VAL A 66 -4.75 -3.82 4.82
CA VAL A 66 -5.25 -3.76 6.20
C VAL A 66 -6.76 -3.49 6.20
N PRO A 67 -7.49 -3.81 7.27
CA PRO A 67 -8.88 -3.41 7.39
C PRO A 67 -9.03 -1.90 7.13
N ARG A 68 -10.03 -1.49 6.35
CA ARG A 68 -10.22 -0.08 5.94
C ARG A 68 -10.20 0.91 7.11
N SER A 69 -10.78 0.51 8.25
CA SER A 69 -10.77 1.31 9.48
C SER A 69 -9.38 1.50 10.10
N ARG A 70 -8.38 0.72 9.67
CA ARG A 70 -7.00 0.75 10.19
C ARG A 70 -6.01 1.43 9.24
N ILE A 71 -6.47 1.89 8.05
CA ILE A 71 -5.61 2.55 7.05
C ILE A 71 -4.84 3.73 7.66
N ALA A 72 -5.54 4.65 8.33
CA ALA A 72 -4.90 5.85 8.91
C ALA A 72 -3.88 5.50 10.00
N GLU A 73 -4.12 4.45 10.78
CA GLU A 73 -3.20 3.96 11.79
C GLU A 73 -1.95 3.35 11.15
N TYR A 74 -2.15 2.49 10.14
CA TYR A 74 -1.04 1.91 9.38
C TYR A 74 -0.16 3.00 8.75
N VAL A 75 -0.73 3.94 8.01
CA VAL A 75 0.01 5.01 7.33
C VAL A 75 0.83 5.86 8.31
N LYS A 76 0.25 6.24 9.47
CA LYS A 76 0.97 6.99 10.50
C LYS A 76 2.11 6.18 11.12
N ALA A 77 1.90 4.90 11.36
CA ALA A 77 2.92 4.02 11.93
C ALA A 77 4.02 3.72 10.91
N ALA A 78 3.67 3.45 9.64
CA ALA A 78 4.61 3.21 8.55
C ALA A 78 5.59 4.39 8.38
N LYS A 79 5.09 5.63 8.39
CA LYS A 79 5.95 6.83 8.34
C LYS A 79 6.91 6.89 9.53
N ARG A 80 6.49 6.54 10.75
CA ARG A 80 7.38 6.51 11.93
C ARG A 80 8.43 5.41 11.84
N ILE A 81 8.03 4.20 11.40
CA ILE A 81 8.95 3.07 11.21
C ILE A 81 10.03 3.45 10.20
N ALA A 82 9.66 3.94 9.03
CA ALA A 82 10.60 4.32 7.99
C ALA A 82 11.55 5.45 8.44
N LEU A 83 11.02 6.47 9.09
CA LEU A 83 11.83 7.57 9.62
C LEU A 83 12.86 7.06 10.65
N SER A 84 12.53 6.09 11.48
CA SER A 84 13.46 5.48 12.45
C SER A 84 14.62 4.72 11.79
N LYS A 85 14.49 4.35 10.51
CA LYS A 85 15.51 3.69 9.68
C LYS A 85 16.23 4.67 8.73
N GLY A 86 15.90 5.95 8.79
CA GLY A 86 16.45 6.96 7.88
C GLY A 86 15.90 6.85 6.46
N ILE A 87 14.73 6.24 6.28
CA ILE A 87 14.08 6.06 4.98
C ILE A 87 12.91 7.05 4.85
N ARG A 88 12.85 7.73 3.71
CA ARG A 88 11.66 8.49 3.30
C ARG A 88 10.64 7.54 2.69
N VAL A 89 9.36 7.69 3.05
CA VAL A 89 8.26 6.89 2.48
C VAL A 89 7.10 7.77 2.07
N GLU A 90 6.47 7.35 0.98
CA GLU A 90 5.24 7.95 0.47
C GLU A 90 4.16 6.84 0.33
N PRO A 91 3.31 6.68 1.35
CA PRO A 91 2.21 5.72 1.27
C PRO A 91 1.13 6.22 0.31
N CYS A 92 0.74 5.36 -0.61
CA CYS A 92 -0.42 5.55 -1.49
C CYS A 92 -1.23 4.26 -1.56
N GLY A 93 -2.34 4.22 -2.28
CA GLY A 93 -3.08 2.97 -2.42
C GLY A 93 -4.57 3.13 -2.66
N HIS A 94 -5.32 2.07 -2.36
CA HIS A 94 -6.73 1.92 -2.65
C HIS A 94 -7.55 1.90 -1.36
N CYS A 95 -8.01 3.08 -0.92
CA CYS A 95 -8.75 3.20 0.34
C CYS A 95 -10.07 2.39 0.37
N GLY A 96 -10.60 2.04 -0.81
CA GLY A 96 -11.85 1.28 -0.92
C GLY A 96 -11.75 -0.18 -0.47
N ASP A 97 -10.57 -0.78 -0.58
CA ASP A 97 -10.30 -2.18 -0.22
C ASP A 97 -9.22 -2.37 0.86
N GLY A 98 -8.52 -1.30 1.23
CA GLY A 98 -7.52 -1.33 2.28
C GLY A 98 -6.11 -1.65 1.81
N ASN A 99 -5.89 -1.76 0.49
CA ASN A 99 -4.56 -1.97 -0.07
C ASN A 99 -3.72 -0.70 0.02
N ILE A 100 -2.51 -0.84 0.55
CA ILE A 100 -1.58 0.26 0.76
C ILE A 100 -0.20 -0.12 0.21
N HIS A 101 0.28 0.70 -0.70
CA HIS A 101 1.64 0.71 -1.20
C HIS A 101 2.46 1.69 -0.37
N THR A 102 3.46 1.21 0.32
CA THR A 102 4.41 2.07 1.05
C THR A 102 5.69 2.14 0.23
N GLU A 103 5.78 3.19 -0.58
CA GLU A 103 6.95 3.45 -1.41
C GLU A 103 8.10 3.97 -0.54
N MET A 104 9.13 3.16 -0.39
CA MET A 104 10.39 3.54 0.25
C MET A 104 11.31 4.17 -0.78
N LEU A 105 11.78 5.37 -0.50
CA LEU A 105 12.55 6.19 -1.43
C LEU A 105 13.98 6.37 -0.90
N ARG A 106 14.97 6.00 -1.73
CA ARG A 106 16.37 6.13 -1.40
C ARG A 106 16.88 7.52 -1.70
N ASP A 107 17.43 8.20 -0.71
CA ASP A 107 18.07 9.48 -0.88
C ASP A 107 19.51 9.34 -1.41
N LYS A 108 20.01 10.39 -2.09
CA LYS A 108 21.33 10.42 -2.77
C LYS A 108 22.54 10.16 -1.88
N GLY A 109 22.42 10.30 -0.57
CA GLY A 109 23.53 10.14 0.37
C GLY A 109 23.68 8.73 0.95
N MET A 110 22.76 7.82 0.66
CA MET A 110 22.74 6.48 1.24
C MET A 110 23.48 5.47 0.34
N SER A 111 24.40 4.67 0.89
CA SER A 111 25.09 3.60 0.17
C SER A 111 24.16 2.42 -0.16
N ASP A 112 24.57 1.52 -1.05
CA ASP A 112 23.79 0.34 -1.41
C ASP A 112 23.57 -0.61 -0.22
N GLU A 113 24.60 -0.77 0.61
CA GLU A 113 24.55 -1.62 1.80
C GLU A 113 23.62 -1.03 2.88
N GLU A 114 23.71 0.26 3.13
CA GLU A 114 22.82 0.96 4.06
C GLU A 114 21.37 0.87 3.59
N TRP A 115 21.13 1.14 2.29
CA TRP A 115 19.79 1.02 1.68
C TRP A 115 19.21 -0.37 1.85
N LYS A 116 19.95 -1.41 1.46
CA LYS A 116 19.51 -2.80 1.56
C LYS A 116 19.20 -3.21 3.01
N SER A 117 20.05 -2.82 3.95
CA SER A 117 19.86 -3.12 5.37
C SER A 117 18.64 -2.39 5.94
N ALA A 118 18.50 -1.10 5.63
CA ALA A 118 17.42 -0.27 6.14
C ALA A 118 16.06 -0.67 5.56
N THR A 119 15.97 -0.95 4.25
CA THR A 119 14.73 -1.43 3.62
C THR A 119 14.30 -2.80 4.13
N HIS A 120 15.22 -3.74 4.28
CA HIS A 120 14.93 -5.04 4.86
C HIS A 120 14.36 -4.92 6.29
N ALA A 121 14.99 -4.10 7.14
CA ALA A 121 14.51 -3.86 8.50
C ALA A 121 13.14 -3.14 8.50
N CYS A 122 12.93 -2.21 7.57
CA CYS A 122 11.66 -1.51 7.42
C CYS A 122 10.55 -2.46 6.98
N LEU A 123 10.76 -3.28 5.94
CA LEU A 123 9.82 -4.28 5.45
C LEU A 123 9.39 -5.23 6.56
N LYS A 124 10.33 -5.72 7.35
CA LYS A 124 10.03 -6.62 8.47
C LYS A 124 9.04 -5.99 9.47
N GLU A 125 9.28 -4.74 9.85
CA GLU A 125 8.40 -4.03 10.78
C GLU A 125 7.05 -3.65 10.14
N LEU A 126 7.02 -3.29 8.86
CA LEU A 126 5.77 -2.98 8.13
C LEU A 126 4.87 -4.22 7.99
N TYR A 127 5.45 -5.38 7.70
CA TYR A 127 4.69 -6.63 7.66
C TYR A 127 4.19 -7.06 9.03
N ALA A 128 5.02 -6.91 10.08
CA ALA A 128 4.58 -7.17 11.46
C ALA A 128 3.42 -6.25 11.86
N LEU A 129 3.50 -4.97 11.52
CA LEU A 129 2.43 -3.99 11.73
C LEU A 129 1.15 -4.38 10.98
N SER A 130 1.26 -4.77 9.69
CA SER A 130 0.10 -5.23 8.92
C SER A 130 -0.58 -6.41 9.60
N LYS A 131 0.19 -7.40 10.05
CA LYS A 131 -0.31 -8.56 10.79
C LYS A 131 -1.01 -8.18 12.09
N GLU A 132 -0.41 -7.28 12.88
CA GLU A 132 -0.97 -6.77 14.14
C GLU A 132 -2.33 -6.08 13.91
N LEU A 133 -2.45 -5.34 12.81
CA LEU A 133 -3.67 -4.65 12.43
C LEU A 133 -4.74 -5.59 11.82
N GLY A 134 -4.45 -6.88 11.67
CA GLY A 134 -5.36 -7.86 11.06
C GLY A 134 -5.33 -7.86 9.54
N GLY A 135 -4.24 -7.39 8.96
CA GLY A 135 -4.01 -7.30 7.51
C GLY A 135 -3.35 -8.52 6.89
N GLN A 136 -2.83 -8.35 5.68
CA GLN A 136 -2.14 -9.38 4.90
C GLN A 136 -0.78 -8.89 4.38
N LEU A 137 0.11 -9.86 4.09
CA LEU A 137 1.48 -9.63 3.61
C LEU A 137 1.54 -9.05 2.19
N SER A 138 0.52 -9.25 1.38
CA SER A 138 0.40 -8.66 0.05
C SER A 138 -1.05 -8.27 -0.19
N GLY A 139 -1.26 -7.09 -0.74
CA GLY A 139 -2.56 -6.61 -1.16
C GLY A 139 -2.92 -7.14 -2.55
N GLU A 140 -2.08 -6.87 -3.54
CA GLU A 140 -2.34 -7.23 -4.93
C GLU A 140 -1.12 -7.75 -5.72
N HIS A 141 0.11 -7.40 -5.32
CA HIS A 141 1.32 -7.73 -6.09
C HIS A 141 1.79 -9.19 -5.91
N GLY A 142 1.32 -9.88 -4.89
CA GLY A 142 1.75 -11.25 -4.56
C GLY A 142 3.11 -11.29 -3.85
N ILE A 143 3.51 -12.51 -3.51
CA ILE A 143 4.72 -12.75 -2.69
C ILE A 143 5.98 -12.76 -3.56
N GLY A 144 5.96 -13.46 -4.69
CA GLY A 144 7.14 -13.65 -5.53
C GLY A 144 8.35 -14.15 -4.72
N ASN A 145 9.54 -13.93 -5.25
CA ASN A 145 10.78 -14.25 -4.54
C ASN A 145 11.15 -13.19 -3.48
N GLY A 146 10.80 -11.94 -3.70
CA GLY A 146 11.22 -10.82 -2.86
C GLY A 146 10.58 -10.78 -1.47
N ARG A 147 9.50 -11.54 -1.26
CA ARG A 147 8.74 -11.55 0.01
C ARG A 147 8.73 -12.92 0.71
N LEU A 148 9.40 -13.93 0.13
CA LEU A 148 9.40 -15.31 0.65
C LEU A 148 9.94 -15.39 2.08
N GLU A 149 10.96 -14.63 2.41
CA GLU A 149 11.57 -14.63 3.74
C GLU A 149 10.62 -14.18 4.85
N PHE A 150 9.65 -13.31 4.53
CA PHE A 150 8.65 -12.82 5.47
C PHE A 150 7.40 -13.72 5.55
N LEU A 151 7.19 -14.58 4.54
CA LEU A 151 5.95 -15.32 4.38
C LEU A 151 5.70 -16.30 5.54
N GLU A 152 6.71 -17.09 5.91
CA GLU A 152 6.55 -18.11 6.96
C GLU A 152 6.26 -17.48 8.33
N GLU A 153 6.97 -16.40 8.68
CA GLU A 153 6.74 -15.66 9.92
C GLU A 153 5.33 -15.04 9.94
N PHE A 154 4.84 -14.62 8.78
CA PHE A 154 3.53 -14.01 8.65
C PHE A 154 2.38 -15.03 8.75
N VAL A 155 2.40 -16.09 7.94
CA VAL A 155 1.29 -17.04 7.80
C VAL A 155 1.42 -18.28 8.69
N GLY A 156 2.63 -18.58 9.19
CA GLY A 156 2.94 -19.74 10.00
C GLY A 156 3.15 -21.04 9.21
N PRO A 157 3.74 -22.05 9.87
CA PRO A 157 4.22 -23.27 9.18
C PRO A 157 3.09 -24.11 8.57
N ARG A 158 1.89 -24.10 9.17
CA ARG A 158 0.75 -24.86 8.63
C ARG A 158 0.31 -24.35 7.26
N MET A 159 0.27 -23.03 7.07
CA MET A 159 -0.09 -22.43 5.78
C MET A 159 0.98 -22.69 4.73
N ILE A 160 2.26 -22.65 5.11
CA ILE A 160 3.37 -22.99 4.21
C ILE A 160 3.26 -24.44 3.73
N GLN A 161 2.91 -25.39 4.60
CA GLN A 161 2.67 -26.78 4.20
C GLN A 161 1.52 -26.89 3.18
N LEU A 162 0.43 -26.13 3.38
CA LEU A 162 -0.68 -26.11 2.45
C LEU A 162 -0.28 -25.52 1.09
N TYR A 163 0.44 -24.40 1.06
CA TYR A 163 0.94 -23.82 -0.18
C TYR A 163 1.85 -24.79 -0.96
N LYS A 164 2.76 -25.48 -0.26
CA LYS A 164 3.61 -26.51 -0.88
C LYS A 164 2.80 -27.67 -1.44
N ALA A 165 1.78 -28.13 -0.73
CA ALA A 165 0.92 -29.22 -1.21
C ALA A 165 0.14 -28.81 -2.46
N ILE A 166 -0.41 -27.59 -2.51
CA ILE A 166 -1.09 -27.04 -3.69
C ILE A 166 -0.11 -26.92 -4.86
N LYS A 167 1.08 -26.35 -4.63
CA LYS A 167 2.10 -26.23 -5.68
C LYS A 167 2.48 -27.60 -6.24
N LEU A 168 2.73 -28.60 -5.39
CA LEU A 168 3.06 -29.95 -5.81
C LEU A 168 1.97 -30.64 -6.65
N ALA A 169 0.69 -30.27 -6.46
CA ALA A 169 -0.39 -30.81 -7.27
C ALA A 169 -0.35 -30.35 -8.73
N PHE A 170 0.29 -29.20 -9.01
CA PHE A 170 0.42 -28.63 -10.36
C PHE A 170 1.85 -28.68 -10.91
N ASP A 171 2.84 -28.76 -10.05
CA ASP A 171 4.28 -28.71 -10.37
C ASP A 171 5.03 -29.69 -9.47
N ASP A 172 5.16 -30.92 -9.94
CA ASP A 172 5.81 -32.03 -9.23
C ASP A 172 7.33 -31.84 -9.04
N ARG A 173 7.93 -30.96 -9.83
CA ARG A 173 9.37 -30.67 -9.78
C ARG A 173 9.72 -29.42 -8.99
N LEU A 174 8.74 -28.66 -8.56
CA LEU A 174 8.91 -27.42 -7.79
C LEU A 174 9.81 -26.37 -8.49
N ILE A 175 9.68 -26.24 -9.80
CA ILE A 175 10.46 -25.29 -10.62
C ILE A 175 9.83 -23.88 -10.54
#